data_b0a60d91570ff519e51572337ddca90f
#
_entry.id   b0a60d91570ff519e51572337ddca90f
#
_cell.length_a   1.000
_cell.length_b   1.000
_cell.length_c   1.000
_cell.angle_alpha   90.00
_cell.angle_beta   90.00
_cell.angle_gamma   90.00
#
_symmetry.space_group_name_H-M   'P 1'
#
loop_
_entity.id
_entity.type
_entity.pdbx_description
1 polymer ?
#
loop_
_entity_poly.entity_id
_entity_poly.type
_entity_poly.pdbx_seq_one_letter_code
_entity_poly.pdbx_strand_id
1 'polypeptide(L)'
;MTDAIDQLFPAHLQHVQALADRALEREGYDGLVVYAGRPGLHFLDDHGPAFKANPHFLHWAPLQEAPDCFVRYLPGRRPQLVFHQPADYWHKPPAVPTAAWTREFDLTVIREPADARGLLDAGNRRLACIGELPAEFAEWGFSATNPAGLLSYLHYHRAAKTPYELACMREASRLGAVGHVAAAAAYRAGASEFEVHQAYCSAVGLREQELPYGNIIAFGEGAAILHYTTLGRRRDVPRPTF
;
A
#
# COMPACT_ATOMS: atom_id res chain seq x y z
N MET A 1 -6.52 6.04 -12.38
CA MET A 1 -7.19 4.79 -12.82
C MET A 1 -8.13 5.15 -13.95
N THR A 2 -8.42 4.23 -14.85
CA THR A 2 -9.40 4.48 -15.91
C THR A 2 -10.81 4.30 -15.36
N ASP A 3 -11.81 5.05 -15.87
CA ASP A 3 -13.22 4.96 -15.44
C ASP A 3 -13.74 3.50 -15.41
N ALA A 4 -13.25 2.65 -16.32
CA ALA A 4 -13.65 1.24 -16.37
C ALA A 4 -13.14 0.41 -15.16
N ILE A 5 -11.97 0.72 -14.61
CA ILE A 5 -11.46 0.06 -13.40
C ILE A 5 -12.25 0.54 -12.18
N ASP A 6 -12.54 1.84 -12.10
CA ASP A 6 -13.29 2.41 -10.98
C ASP A 6 -14.71 1.84 -10.87
N GLN A 7 -15.34 1.48 -11.99
CA GLN A 7 -16.66 0.82 -12.00
C GLN A 7 -16.66 -0.58 -11.35
N LEU A 8 -15.52 -1.23 -11.24
CA LEU A 8 -15.39 -2.54 -10.59
C LEU A 8 -15.22 -2.44 -9.07
N PHE A 9 -14.91 -1.25 -8.56
CA PHE A 9 -14.58 -1.05 -7.14
C PHE A 9 -15.73 -1.37 -6.18
N PRO A 10 -17.00 -0.97 -6.42
CA PRO A 10 -18.10 -1.30 -5.50
C PRO A 10 -18.25 -2.79 -5.24
N ALA A 11 -18.18 -3.62 -6.29
CA ALA A 11 -18.24 -5.08 -6.15
C ALA A 11 -17.02 -5.66 -5.41
N HIS A 12 -15.84 -5.07 -5.63
CA HIS A 12 -14.64 -5.41 -4.86
C HIS A 12 -14.82 -5.11 -3.37
N LEU A 13 -15.30 -3.91 -3.03
CA LEU A 13 -15.49 -3.53 -1.63
C LEU A 13 -16.54 -4.40 -0.95
N GLN A 14 -17.63 -4.75 -1.62
CA GLN A 14 -18.61 -5.72 -1.11
C GLN A 14 -17.96 -7.08 -0.81
N HIS A 15 -17.07 -7.56 -1.69
CA HIS A 15 -16.31 -8.78 -1.44
C HIS A 15 -15.40 -8.67 -0.21
N VAL A 16 -14.69 -7.54 -0.06
CA VAL A 16 -13.82 -7.27 1.10
C VAL A 16 -14.63 -7.23 2.40
N GLN A 17 -15.80 -6.59 2.39
CA GLN A 17 -16.71 -6.57 3.53
C GLN A 17 -17.19 -7.98 3.91
N ALA A 18 -17.67 -8.75 2.93
CA ALA A 18 -18.11 -10.12 3.18
C ALA A 18 -16.99 -11.04 3.68
N LEU A 19 -15.74 -10.80 3.26
CA LEU A 19 -14.58 -11.51 3.77
C LEU A 19 -14.29 -11.10 5.22
N ALA A 20 -14.36 -9.79 5.51
CA ALA A 20 -14.18 -9.27 6.85
C ALA A 20 -15.27 -9.79 7.82
N ASP A 21 -16.54 -9.82 7.40
CA ASP A 21 -17.65 -10.34 8.21
C ASP A 21 -17.37 -11.77 8.69
N ARG A 22 -16.99 -12.66 7.75
CA ARG A 22 -16.68 -14.05 8.10
C ARG A 22 -15.45 -14.18 9.00
N ALA A 23 -14.44 -13.35 8.78
CA ALA A 23 -13.23 -13.35 9.60
C ALA A 23 -13.51 -12.85 11.02
N LEU A 24 -14.30 -11.81 11.16
CA LEU A 24 -14.69 -11.22 12.45
C LEU A 24 -15.59 -12.17 13.24
N GLU A 25 -16.60 -12.77 12.61
CA GLU A 25 -17.48 -13.78 13.21
C GLU A 25 -16.66 -14.96 13.76
N ARG A 26 -15.74 -15.51 12.95
CA ARG A 26 -14.86 -16.61 13.32
C ARG A 26 -14.00 -16.33 14.55
N GLU A 27 -13.45 -15.13 14.64
CA GLU A 27 -12.50 -14.74 15.67
C GLU A 27 -13.19 -14.01 16.86
N GLY A 28 -14.49 -13.77 16.76
CA GLY A 28 -15.31 -13.17 17.84
C GLY A 28 -15.06 -11.68 18.02
N TYR A 29 -14.85 -10.94 16.95
CA TYR A 29 -14.77 -9.48 16.97
C TYR A 29 -16.03 -8.85 16.38
N ASP A 30 -16.39 -7.67 16.89
CA ASP A 30 -17.56 -6.90 16.43
C ASP A 30 -17.23 -5.94 15.30
N GLY A 31 -15.96 -5.72 15.02
CA GLY A 31 -15.51 -4.82 13.95
C GLY A 31 -14.00 -4.80 13.77
N LEU A 32 -13.61 -4.10 12.74
CA LEU A 32 -12.22 -3.99 12.27
C LEU A 32 -11.82 -2.52 12.10
N VAL A 33 -10.64 -2.19 12.54
CA VAL A 33 -9.93 -0.98 12.17
C VAL A 33 -8.68 -1.38 11.39
N VAL A 34 -8.42 -0.73 10.27
CA VAL A 34 -7.20 -0.93 9.48
C VAL A 34 -6.46 0.39 9.39
N TYR A 35 -5.26 0.41 9.94
CA TYR A 35 -4.38 1.57 9.95
C TYR A 35 -3.46 1.58 8.73
N ALA A 36 -3.38 2.69 8.03
CA ALA A 36 -2.53 2.82 6.85
C ALA A 36 -1.03 2.76 7.17
N GLY A 37 -0.66 3.15 8.39
CA GLY A 37 0.73 3.30 8.82
C GLY A 37 1.18 4.75 8.84
N ARG A 38 2.41 4.96 9.33
CA ARG A 38 3.10 6.24 9.38
C ARG A 38 4.55 6.05 8.92
N PRO A 39 5.14 7.00 8.15
CA PRO A 39 6.57 6.94 7.84
C PRO A 39 7.38 7.12 9.13
N GLY A 40 8.41 6.28 9.30
CA GLY A 40 9.42 6.48 10.34
C GLY A 40 10.41 7.56 9.91
N LEU A 41 11.07 8.22 10.86
CA LEU A 41 12.21 9.10 10.59
C LEU A 41 13.51 8.34 10.86
N HIS A 42 14.57 8.69 10.15
CA HIS A 42 15.91 8.26 10.51
C HIS A 42 16.33 8.88 11.83
N PHE A 43 17.25 8.22 12.53
CA PHE A 43 17.71 8.69 13.85
C PHE A 43 18.34 10.09 13.74
N LEU A 44 17.78 11.06 14.48
CA LEU A 44 18.21 12.48 14.50
C LEU A 44 18.12 13.17 13.12
N ASP A 45 17.17 12.76 12.27
CA ASP A 45 16.96 13.31 10.94
C ASP A 45 15.46 13.69 10.78
N ASP A 46 15.18 14.65 9.90
CA ASP A 46 13.84 15.04 9.47
C ASP A 46 13.38 14.28 8.21
N HIS A 47 14.22 13.35 7.70
CA HIS A 47 13.96 12.50 6.55
C HIS A 47 13.82 11.03 6.97
N GLY A 48 13.02 10.28 6.23
CA GLY A 48 12.78 8.85 6.46
C GLY A 48 12.61 8.05 5.17
N PRO A 49 12.44 6.73 5.28
CA PRO A 49 12.11 5.89 4.13
C PRO A 49 10.81 6.35 3.49
N ALA A 50 10.68 6.13 2.18
CA ALA A 50 9.43 6.38 1.47
C ALA A 50 8.26 5.65 2.12
N PHE A 51 7.18 6.37 2.40
CA PHE A 51 5.98 5.78 2.98
C PHE A 51 5.34 4.78 2.01
N LYS A 52 4.93 3.65 2.53
CA LYS A 52 4.07 2.67 1.85
C LYS A 52 2.91 2.31 2.76
N ALA A 53 1.70 2.58 2.29
CA ALA A 53 0.52 2.22 3.05
C ALA A 53 0.42 0.70 3.27
N ASN A 54 -0.09 0.32 4.44
CA ASN A 54 -0.34 -1.08 4.81
C ASN A 54 -1.15 -1.79 3.70
N PRO A 55 -0.73 -2.96 3.22
CA PRO A 55 -1.45 -3.70 2.17
C PRO A 55 -2.89 -4.07 2.53
N HIS A 56 -3.22 -4.24 3.82
CA HIS A 56 -4.61 -4.42 4.25
C HIS A 56 -5.41 -3.13 4.09
N PHE A 57 -4.83 -1.96 4.37
CA PHE A 57 -5.48 -0.67 4.12
C PHE A 57 -5.76 -0.48 2.63
N LEU A 58 -4.77 -0.76 1.77
CA LEU A 58 -4.91 -0.66 0.31
C LEU A 58 -5.98 -1.61 -0.27
N HIS A 59 -6.25 -2.72 0.41
CA HIS A 59 -7.32 -3.65 0.02
C HIS A 59 -8.73 -3.05 0.22
N TRP A 60 -8.88 -2.13 1.20
CA TRP A 60 -10.11 -1.37 1.42
C TRP A 60 -10.15 -0.08 0.61
N ALA A 61 -9.10 0.72 0.67
CA ALA A 61 -9.04 2.06 0.08
C ALA A 61 -7.77 2.21 -0.78
N PRO A 62 -7.89 2.49 -2.10
CA PRO A 62 -6.73 2.58 -3.00
C PRO A 62 -5.97 3.91 -2.85
N LEU A 63 -5.51 4.20 -1.63
CA LEU A 63 -4.77 5.39 -1.24
C LEU A 63 -3.35 5.02 -0.83
N GLN A 64 -2.37 5.22 -1.71
CA GLN A 64 -0.97 4.88 -1.43
C GLN A 64 -0.29 5.90 -0.51
N GLU A 65 -0.55 7.18 -0.71
CA GLU A 65 0.03 8.30 0.06
C GLU A 65 -0.97 8.77 1.12
N ALA A 66 -1.22 7.93 2.13
CA ALA A 66 -2.23 8.16 3.15
C ALA A 66 -1.71 7.85 4.57
N PRO A 67 -0.59 8.49 5.02
CA PRO A 67 -0.12 8.28 6.38
C PRO A 67 -1.18 8.73 7.39
N ASP A 68 -1.25 7.99 8.50
CA ASP A 68 -2.19 8.23 9.60
C ASP A 68 -3.68 8.20 9.21
N CYS A 69 -4.01 7.53 8.09
CA CYS A 69 -5.38 7.26 7.71
C CYS A 69 -5.86 5.92 8.26
N PHE A 70 -7.18 5.80 8.44
CA PHE A 70 -7.80 4.60 8.98
C PHE A 70 -9.03 4.22 8.15
N VAL A 71 -9.27 2.91 8.02
CA VAL A 71 -10.58 2.38 7.64
C VAL A 71 -11.17 1.72 8.88
N ARG A 72 -12.39 2.11 9.27
CA ARG A 72 -13.19 1.44 10.30
C ARG A 72 -14.34 0.72 9.64
N TYR A 73 -14.51 -0.54 9.96
CA TYR A 73 -15.62 -1.35 9.46
C TYR A 73 -16.36 -2.05 10.59
N LEU A 74 -17.68 -1.97 10.54
CA LEU A 74 -18.60 -2.73 11.39
C LEU A 74 -19.52 -3.55 10.48
N PRO A 75 -19.72 -4.85 10.72
CA PRO A 75 -20.62 -5.70 9.95
C PRO A 75 -21.98 -5.05 9.69
N GLY A 76 -22.41 -5.09 8.43
CA GLY A 76 -23.68 -4.49 8.00
C GLY A 76 -23.70 -2.96 7.96
N ARG A 77 -22.58 -2.29 8.16
CA ARG A 77 -22.46 -0.83 8.04
C ARG A 77 -21.55 -0.45 6.88
N ARG A 78 -21.79 0.75 6.36
CA ARG A 78 -20.88 1.38 5.41
C ARG A 78 -19.52 1.59 6.07
N PRO A 79 -18.39 1.26 5.40
CA PRO A 79 -17.08 1.51 5.98
C PRO A 79 -16.81 3.01 6.10
N GLN A 80 -16.16 3.40 7.19
CA GLN A 80 -15.71 4.76 7.42
C GLN A 80 -14.25 4.89 7.00
N LEU A 81 -13.94 5.90 6.21
CA LEU A 81 -12.57 6.32 5.90
C LEU A 81 -12.23 7.57 6.70
N VAL A 82 -11.34 7.45 7.66
CA VAL A 82 -10.78 8.57 8.41
C VAL A 82 -9.52 9.02 7.67
N PHE A 83 -9.61 10.16 7.00
CA PHE A 83 -8.56 10.71 6.16
C PHE A 83 -7.80 11.81 6.90
N HIS A 84 -6.51 11.58 7.12
CA HIS A 84 -5.63 12.55 7.75
C HIS A 84 -5.13 13.56 6.71
N GLN A 85 -5.46 14.82 6.92
CA GLN A 85 -4.99 15.96 6.14
C GLN A 85 -4.31 16.96 7.07
N PRO A 86 -3.01 16.80 7.36
CA PRO A 86 -2.30 17.68 8.27
C PRO A 86 -2.27 19.13 7.77
N ALA A 87 -2.25 20.08 8.67
CA ALA A 87 -1.86 21.45 8.39
C ALA A 87 -0.38 21.59 8.72
N ASP A 88 0.46 21.66 7.70
CA ASP A 88 1.90 21.69 7.85
C ASP A 88 2.48 22.90 7.07
N TYR A 89 3.45 23.56 7.65
CA TYR A 89 4.15 24.66 6.99
C TYR A 89 5.11 24.16 5.89
N TRP A 90 5.71 22.99 6.10
CA TRP A 90 6.80 22.47 5.26
C TRP A 90 6.32 21.63 4.10
N HIS A 91 5.18 20.96 4.25
CA HIS A 91 4.68 20.01 3.28
C HIS A 91 3.34 20.45 2.69
N LYS A 92 3.17 20.21 1.40
CA LYS A 92 1.86 20.38 0.79
C LYS A 92 0.90 19.33 1.36
N PRO A 93 -0.19 19.71 2.02
CA PRO A 93 -1.17 18.75 2.52
C PRO A 93 -1.70 17.88 1.39
N PRO A 94 -1.93 16.57 1.63
CA PRO A 94 -2.55 15.69 0.63
C PRO A 94 -3.96 16.20 0.31
N ALA A 95 -4.35 16.13 -0.96
CA ALA A 95 -5.71 16.48 -1.35
C ALA A 95 -6.70 15.43 -0.82
N VAL A 96 -7.86 15.90 -0.34
CA VAL A 96 -8.95 14.99 0.01
C VAL A 96 -9.34 14.18 -1.24
N PRO A 97 -9.42 12.85 -1.17
CA PRO A 97 -9.73 12.06 -2.35
C PRO A 97 -11.15 12.30 -2.84
N THR A 98 -11.30 12.50 -4.15
CA THR A 98 -12.59 12.77 -4.82
C THR A 98 -12.94 11.74 -5.90
N ALA A 99 -12.10 10.71 -6.07
CA ALA A 99 -12.33 9.65 -7.04
C ALA A 99 -13.64 8.88 -6.74
N ALA A 100 -14.21 8.23 -7.75
CA ALA A 100 -15.53 7.60 -7.66
C ALA A 100 -15.64 6.57 -6.52
N TRP A 101 -14.55 5.85 -6.24
CA TRP A 101 -14.50 4.86 -5.15
C TRP A 101 -14.77 5.44 -3.75
N THR A 102 -14.51 6.75 -3.51
CA THR A 102 -14.77 7.39 -2.22
C THR A 102 -16.24 7.42 -1.84
N ARG A 103 -17.13 7.32 -2.82
CA ARG A 103 -18.58 7.27 -2.61
C ARG A 103 -19.02 6.03 -1.83
N GLU A 104 -18.19 5.03 -1.75
CA GLU A 104 -18.44 3.79 -1.02
C GLU A 104 -18.12 3.91 0.49
N PHE A 105 -17.59 5.04 0.92
CA PHE A 105 -17.17 5.29 2.31
C PHE A 105 -17.91 6.47 2.93
N ASP A 106 -18.07 6.41 4.25
CA ASP A 106 -18.32 7.59 5.07
C ASP A 106 -16.98 8.25 5.36
N LEU A 107 -16.65 9.30 4.56
CA LEU A 107 -15.35 9.98 4.62
C LEU A 107 -15.38 11.07 5.70
N THR A 108 -14.45 11.01 6.64
CA THR A 108 -14.21 12.04 7.65
C THR A 108 -12.77 12.54 7.54
N VAL A 109 -12.58 13.85 7.46
CA VAL A 109 -11.25 14.47 7.44
C VAL A 109 -10.85 14.86 8.84
N ILE A 110 -9.63 14.49 9.25
CA ILE A 110 -9.01 14.90 10.51
C ILE A 110 -7.75 15.74 10.23
N ARG A 111 -7.35 16.58 11.19
CA ARG A 111 -6.15 17.40 11.08
C ARG A 111 -4.97 16.85 11.87
N GLU A 112 -5.24 16.22 12.99
CA GLU A 112 -4.26 15.55 13.83
C GLU A 112 -4.60 14.06 13.92
N PRO A 113 -3.61 13.17 13.91
CA PRO A 113 -3.87 11.73 14.04
C PRO A 113 -4.67 11.37 15.29
N ALA A 114 -4.48 12.10 16.40
CA ALA A 114 -5.19 11.90 17.65
C ALA A 114 -6.70 12.14 17.56
N ASP A 115 -7.17 12.96 16.59
CA ASP A 115 -8.59 13.23 16.36
C ASP A 115 -9.35 11.95 15.95
N ALA A 116 -8.62 10.97 15.39
CA ALA A 116 -9.21 9.68 15.03
C ALA A 116 -9.72 8.89 16.25
N ARG A 117 -9.17 9.09 17.45
CA ARG A 117 -9.52 8.32 18.66
C ARG A 117 -11.03 8.27 18.89
N GLY A 118 -11.68 9.43 18.88
CA GLY A 118 -13.13 9.50 19.11
C GLY A 118 -13.96 8.86 17.98
N LEU A 119 -13.47 8.93 16.74
CA LEU A 119 -14.11 8.32 15.57
C LEU A 119 -13.97 6.80 15.54
N LEU A 120 -12.88 6.28 16.14
CA LEU A 120 -12.54 4.84 16.19
C LEU A 120 -12.94 4.20 17.51
N ASP A 121 -13.56 4.95 18.43
CA ASP A 121 -13.96 4.45 19.74
C ASP A 121 -14.80 3.17 19.59
N ALA A 122 -14.37 2.15 20.33
CA ALA A 122 -15.01 0.85 20.37
C ALA A 122 -16.35 0.88 21.12
N GLY A 123 -16.51 1.79 22.09
CA GLY A 123 -17.57 1.69 23.07
C GLY A 123 -17.49 0.32 23.77
N ASN A 124 -18.59 -0.43 23.75
CA ASN A 124 -18.64 -1.80 24.30
C ASN A 124 -18.31 -2.90 23.27
N ARG A 125 -17.78 -2.56 22.10
CA ARG A 125 -17.47 -3.51 21.01
C ARG A 125 -16.05 -4.03 21.11
N ARG A 126 -15.88 -5.27 20.70
CA ARG A 126 -14.54 -5.87 20.53
C ARG A 126 -14.02 -5.54 19.14
N LEU A 127 -13.25 -4.46 19.01
CA LEU A 127 -12.61 -4.10 17.75
C LEU A 127 -11.22 -4.71 17.63
N ALA A 128 -10.95 -5.40 16.52
CA ALA A 128 -9.61 -5.75 16.11
C ALA A 128 -8.98 -4.58 15.33
N CYS A 129 -7.67 -4.38 15.48
CA CYS A 129 -6.92 -3.44 14.67
C CYS A 129 -5.85 -4.18 13.84
N ILE A 130 -5.70 -3.83 12.57
CA ILE A 130 -4.62 -4.30 11.70
C ILE A 130 -3.73 -3.12 11.33
N GLY A 131 -2.45 -3.23 11.61
CA GLY A 131 -1.42 -2.24 11.27
C GLY A 131 -0.33 -2.14 12.32
N GLU A 132 0.70 -1.37 12.00
CA GLU A 132 1.80 -1.02 12.91
C GLU A 132 1.43 0.24 13.68
N LEU A 133 0.71 0.06 14.80
CA LEU A 133 0.26 1.19 15.59
C LEU A 133 1.42 1.87 16.32
N PRO A 134 1.53 3.21 16.23
CA PRO A 134 2.38 3.99 17.12
C PRO A 134 2.04 3.76 18.59
N ALA A 135 3.04 3.89 19.46
CA ALA A 135 2.87 3.64 20.91
C ALA A 135 1.75 4.49 21.52
N GLU A 136 1.58 5.73 21.06
CA GLU A 136 0.52 6.64 21.52
C GLU A 136 -0.90 6.18 21.17
N PHE A 137 -1.06 5.23 20.23
CA PHE A 137 -2.38 4.65 19.88
C PHE A 137 -2.68 3.35 20.64
N ALA A 138 -1.73 2.82 21.41
CA ALA A 138 -1.90 1.57 22.16
C ALA A 138 -3.08 1.62 23.15
N GLU A 139 -3.38 2.81 23.69
CA GLU A 139 -4.45 3.03 24.67
C GLU A 139 -5.82 3.40 24.03
N TRP A 140 -5.98 3.24 22.72
CA TRP A 140 -7.25 3.56 22.05
C TRP A 140 -8.35 2.54 22.25
N GLY A 141 -8.09 1.46 22.99
CA GLY A 141 -9.09 0.49 23.41
C GLY A 141 -9.39 -0.60 22.39
N PHE A 142 -8.49 -0.87 21.45
CA PHE A 142 -8.62 -2.05 20.59
C PHE A 142 -8.49 -3.34 21.39
N SER A 143 -9.37 -4.30 21.15
CA SER A 143 -9.37 -5.59 21.85
C SER A 143 -8.16 -6.46 21.47
N ALA A 144 -7.65 -6.30 20.26
CA ALA A 144 -6.43 -6.93 19.78
C ALA A 144 -5.83 -6.13 18.63
N THR A 145 -4.49 -6.14 18.55
CA THR A 145 -3.75 -5.61 17.41
C THR A 145 -3.08 -6.75 16.66
N ASN A 146 -3.30 -6.80 15.35
CA ASN A 146 -2.77 -7.82 14.45
C ASN A 146 -3.08 -9.27 14.91
N PRO A 147 -4.33 -9.61 15.25
CA PRO A 147 -4.64 -10.95 15.74
C PRO A 147 -4.35 -12.01 14.67
N ALA A 148 -3.53 -12.99 15.01
CA ALA A 148 -2.97 -13.96 14.07
C ALA A 148 -4.05 -14.76 13.32
N GLY A 149 -5.14 -15.16 13.99
CA GLY A 149 -6.25 -15.89 13.36
C GLY A 149 -6.94 -15.06 12.27
N LEU A 150 -7.23 -13.79 12.57
CA LEU A 150 -7.84 -12.85 11.64
C LEU A 150 -6.94 -12.63 10.41
N LEU A 151 -5.66 -12.34 10.64
CA LEU A 151 -4.67 -12.14 9.57
C LEU A 151 -4.52 -13.38 8.69
N SER A 152 -4.40 -14.57 9.28
CA SER A 152 -4.25 -15.83 8.54
C SER A 152 -5.45 -16.09 7.65
N TYR A 153 -6.67 -15.86 8.16
CA TYR A 153 -7.89 -16.01 7.37
C TYR A 153 -7.92 -15.03 6.20
N LEU A 154 -7.67 -13.74 6.46
CA LEU A 154 -7.64 -12.72 5.41
C LEU A 154 -6.56 -12.99 4.36
N HIS A 155 -5.35 -13.37 4.76
CA HIS A 155 -4.26 -13.70 3.83
C HIS A 155 -4.61 -14.86 2.92
N TYR A 156 -5.17 -15.94 3.46
CA TYR A 156 -5.58 -17.10 2.67
C TYR A 156 -6.59 -16.73 1.59
N HIS A 157 -7.63 -15.99 1.96
CA HIS A 157 -8.70 -15.64 1.02
C HIS A 157 -8.31 -14.55 0.00
N ARG A 158 -7.35 -13.69 0.31
CA ARG A 158 -6.79 -12.72 -0.65
C ARG A 158 -5.97 -13.37 -1.77
N ALA A 159 -5.67 -14.65 -1.69
CA ALA A 159 -5.03 -15.39 -2.78
C ALA A 159 -5.90 -15.37 -4.05
N ALA A 160 -7.23 -15.47 -3.92
CA ALA A 160 -8.17 -15.29 -5.01
C ALA A 160 -8.43 -13.78 -5.23
N LYS A 161 -8.26 -13.31 -6.47
CA LYS A 161 -8.38 -11.88 -6.81
C LYS A 161 -9.74 -11.54 -7.37
N THR A 162 -10.28 -10.40 -6.95
CA THR A 162 -11.51 -9.84 -7.52
C THR A 162 -11.28 -9.32 -8.95
N PRO A 163 -12.34 -9.09 -9.76
CA PRO A 163 -12.22 -8.46 -11.07
C PRO A 163 -11.51 -7.10 -11.04
N TYR A 164 -11.72 -6.30 -9.98
CA TYR A 164 -11.03 -5.03 -9.76
C TYR A 164 -9.52 -5.24 -9.60
N GLU A 165 -9.11 -6.14 -8.69
CA GLU A 165 -7.70 -6.45 -8.47
C GLU A 165 -7.03 -6.99 -9.74
N LEU A 166 -7.72 -7.87 -10.50
CA LEU A 166 -7.22 -8.39 -11.77
C LEU A 166 -7.02 -7.28 -12.81
N ALA A 167 -7.93 -6.29 -12.87
CA ALA A 167 -7.79 -5.16 -13.77
C ALA A 167 -6.58 -4.29 -13.39
N CYS A 168 -6.40 -4.00 -12.09
CA CYS A 168 -5.21 -3.29 -11.58
C CYS A 168 -3.91 -4.04 -11.88
N MET A 169 -3.88 -5.37 -11.65
CA MET A 169 -2.71 -6.20 -11.93
C MET A 169 -2.36 -6.25 -13.41
N ARG A 170 -3.36 -6.30 -14.30
CA ARG A 170 -3.13 -6.25 -15.75
C ARG A 170 -2.50 -4.93 -16.18
N GLU A 171 -2.98 -3.82 -15.65
CA GLU A 171 -2.40 -2.50 -15.95
C GLU A 171 -0.98 -2.38 -15.39
N ALA A 172 -0.72 -2.82 -14.18
CA ALA A 172 0.62 -2.87 -13.61
C ALA A 172 1.56 -3.74 -14.45
N SER A 173 1.10 -4.90 -14.92
CA SER A 173 1.89 -5.77 -15.81
C SER A 173 2.19 -5.14 -17.15
N ARG A 174 1.23 -4.39 -17.73
CA ARG A 174 1.43 -3.63 -18.96
C ARG A 174 2.52 -2.57 -18.79
N LEU A 175 2.48 -1.80 -17.70
CA LEU A 175 3.52 -0.81 -17.38
C LEU A 175 4.87 -1.48 -17.15
N GLY A 176 4.91 -2.58 -16.39
CA GLY A 176 6.12 -3.35 -16.16
C GLY A 176 6.76 -3.85 -17.46
N ALA A 177 5.93 -4.32 -18.42
CA ALA A 177 6.44 -4.75 -19.73
C ALA A 177 7.12 -3.61 -20.51
N VAL A 178 6.58 -2.39 -20.46
CA VAL A 178 7.21 -1.20 -21.06
C VAL A 178 8.59 -0.95 -20.44
N GLY A 179 8.68 -0.99 -19.10
CA GLY A 179 9.93 -0.85 -18.37
C GLY A 179 10.96 -1.91 -18.75
N HIS A 180 10.55 -3.19 -18.84
CA HIS A 180 11.44 -4.28 -19.22
C HIS A 180 11.97 -4.17 -20.65
N VAL A 181 11.15 -3.70 -21.60
CA VAL A 181 11.59 -3.45 -22.97
C VAL A 181 12.68 -2.36 -22.98
N ALA A 182 12.49 -1.27 -22.25
CA ALA A 182 13.47 -0.19 -22.14
C ALA A 182 14.76 -0.66 -21.45
N ALA A 183 14.66 -1.43 -20.38
CA ALA A 183 15.80 -2.03 -19.67
C ALA A 183 16.62 -2.94 -20.61
N ALA A 184 15.96 -3.81 -21.37
CA ALA A 184 16.62 -4.68 -22.35
C ALA A 184 17.33 -3.88 -23.46
N ALA A 185 16.73 -2.79 -23.95
CA ALA A 185 17.34 -1.91 -24.92
C ALA A 185 18.61 -1.21 -24.36
N ALA A 186 18.53 -0.67 -23.15
CA ALA A 186 19.66 -0.05 -22.46
C ALA A 186 20.80 -1.05 -22.23
N TYR A 187 20.48 -2.27 -21.76
CA TYR A 187 21.46 -3.34 -21.60
C TYR A 187 22.20 -3.66 -22.90
N ARG A 188 21.49 -3.83 -24.04
CA ARG A 188 22.09 -4.11 -25.34
C ARG A 188 22.93 -2.94 -25.85
N ALA A 189 22.59 -1.71 -25.49
CA ALA A 189 23.35 -0.51 -25.80
C ALA A 189 24.62 -0.33 -24.96
N GLY A 190 24.89 -1.23 -24.02
CA GLY A 190 26.08 -1.18 -23.19
C GLY A 190 25.92 -0.35 -21.90
N ALA A 191 24.71 -0.02 -21.47
CA ALA A 191 24.47 0.71 -20.24
C ALA A 191 24.92 -0.09 -18.99
N SER A 192 25.34 0.59 -17.93
CA SER A 192 25.62 -0.02 -16.62
C SER A 192 24.32 -0.50 -15.94
N GLU A 193 24.42 -1.30 -14.87
CA GLU A 193 23.24 -1.73 -14.08
C GLU A 193 22.41 -0.52 -13.61
N PHE A 194 23.08 0.53 -13.13
CA PHE A 194 22.41 1.76 -12.71
C PHE A 194 21.67 2.47 -13.85
N GLU A 195 22.29 2.55 -15.05
CA GLU A 195 21.65 3.15 -16.21
C GLU A 195 20.47 2.33 -16.76
N VAL A 196 20.53 0.99 -16.64
CA VAL A 196 19.42 0.10 -16.97
C VAL A 196 18.26 0.34 -15.99
N HIS A 197 18.55 0.50 -14.67
CA HIS A 197 17.56 0.89 -13.68
C HIS A 197 16.89 2.22 -14.03
N GLN A 198 17.68 3.24 -14.37
CA GLN A 198 17.14 4.54 -14.76
C GLN A 198 16.27 4.46 -16.02
N ALA A 199 16.69 3.66 -17.02
CA ALA A 199 15.91 3.45 -18.23
C ALA A 199 14.55 2.81 -17.94
N TYR A 200 14.50 1.84 -17.02
CA TYR A 200 13.25 1.25 -16.56
C TYR A 200 12.34 2.29 -15.91
N CYS A 201 12.82 3.00 -14.90
CA CYS A 201 12.04 4.00 -14.16
C CYS A 201 11.53 5.12 -15.07
N SER A 202 12.39 5.61 -15.98
CA SER A 202 12.01 6.62 -16.97
C SER A 202 10.93 6.17 -17.92
N ALA A 203 11.00 4.91 -18.40
CA ALA A 203 10.04 4.36 -19.34
C ALA A 203 8.65 4.14 -18.72
N VAL A 204 8.59 3.76 -17.44
CA VAL A 204 7.32 3.60 -16.71
C VAL A 204 6.81 4.92 -16.11
N GLY A 205 7.65 5.98 -16.11
CA GLY A 205 7.31 7.30 -15.55
C GLY A 205 7.18 7.31 -14.03
N LEU A 206 7.90 6.42 -13.32
CA LEU A 206 7.85 6.26 -11.87
C LEU A 206 9.24 6.48 -11.25
N ARG A 207 9.25 7.04 -10.04
CA ARG A 207 10.43 7.07 -9.17
C ARG A 207 10.62 5.67 -8.56
N GLU A 208 11.84 5.35 -8.12
CA GLU A 208 12.13 4.05 -7.52
C GLU A 208 11.22 3.73 -6.33
N GLN A 209 10.95 4.72 -5.48
CA GLN A 209 10.08 4.53 -4.31
C GLN A 209 8.60 4.28 -4.65
N GLU A 210 8.18 4.57 -5.88
CA GLU A 210 6.82 4.31 -6.38
C GLU A 210 6.68 2.90 -6.97
N LEU A 211 7.81 2.21 -7.18
CA LEU A 211 7.82 0.81 -7.60
C LEU A 211 7.34 -0.11 -6.47
N PRO A 212 6.81 -1.30 -6.79
CA PRO A 212 6.43 -2.29 -5.77
C PRO A 212 7.59 -2.66 -4.83
N TYR A 213 8.81 -2.71 -5.37
CA TYR A 213 10.09 -2.90 -4.68
C TYR A 213 11.21 -2.35 -5.55
N GLY A 214 12.38 -2.08 -4.97
CA GLY A 214 13.55 -1.61 -5.71
C GLY A 214 13.96 -2.58 -6.81
N ASN A 215 14.35 -2.08 -7.96
CA ASN A 215 14.78 -2.91 -9.07
C ASN A 215 16.01 -3.75 -8.70
N ILE A 216 15.99 -5.02 -9.05
CA ILE A 216 17.13 -5.93 -8.98
C ILE A 216 17.67 -6.06 -10.40
N ILE A 217 18.82 -5.45 -10.66
CA ILE A 217 19.50 -5.49 -11.95
C ILE A 217 20.94 -5.90 -11.70
N ALA A 218 21.35 -7.00 -12.27
CA ALA A 218 22.65 -7.59 -12.03
C ALA A 218 23.23 -8.21 -13.29
N PHE A 219 24.54 -8.04 -13.52
CA PHE A 219 25.24 -8.60 -14.65
C PHE A 219 26.20 -9.71 -14.19
N GLY A 220 26.45 -10.67 -15.10
CA GLY A 220 27.40 -11.76 -14.86
C GLY A 220 27.14 -12.53 -13.56
N GLU A 221 28.14 -12.63 -12.70
CA GLU A 221 28.03 -13.35 -11.43
C GLU A 221 27.01 -12.77 -10.46
N GLY A 222 26.80 -11.45 -10.51
CA GLY A 222 25.78 -10.77 -9.70
C GLY A 222 24.36 -11.28 -9.98
N ALA A 223 24.09 -11.76 -11.21
CA ALA A 223 22.79 -12.30 -11.59
C ALA A 223 22.40 -13.60 -10.86
N ALA A 224 23.34 -14.26 -10.19
CA ALA A 224 23.09 -15.42 -9.33
C ALA A 224 22.65 -15.02 -7.90
N ILE A 225 22.69 -13.74 -7.55
CA ILE A 225 22.36 -13.23 -6.20
C ILE A 225 20.91 -12.76 -6.20
N LEU A 226 20.05 -13.46 -5.44
CA LEU A 226 18.59 -13.20 -5.43
C LEU A 226 18.22 -11.77 -5.02
N HIS A 227 18.91 -11.20 -4.05
CA HIS A 227 18.66 -9.84 -3.55
C HIS A 227 19.86 -8.92 -3.83
N TYR A 228 20.29 -8.87 -5.10
CA TYR A 228 21.36 -7.99 -5.53
C TYR A 228 20.84 -6.55 -5.68
N THR A 229 21.36 -5.63 -4.89
CA THR A 229 20.90 -4.23 -4.83
C THR A 229 21.98 -3.20 -5.13
N THR A 230 23.16 -3.63 -5.64
CA THR A 230 24.33 -2.78 -5.79
C THR A 230 24.15 -1.71 -6.87
N LEU A 231 23.47 -2.03 -7.97
CA LEU A 231 23.29 -1.17 -9.15
C LEU A 231 24.64 -0.56 -9.61
N GLY A 232 25.57 -1.42 -10.02
CA GLY A 232 26.91 -1.03 -10.46
C GLY A 232 26.90 0.03 -11.56
N ARG A 233 27.84 0.99 -11.49
CA ARG A 233 27.94 2.14 -12.42
C ARG A 233 28.95 1.93 -13.53
N ARG A 234 29.65 0.80 -13.57
CA ARG A 234 30.65 0.47 -14.57
C ARG A 234 30.00 -0.12 -15.81
N ARG A 235 30.43 0.27 -17.00
CA ARG A 235 29.96 -0.25 -18.29
C ARG A 235 30.83 -1.37 -18.84
N ASP A 236 32.02 -1.53 -18.31
CA ASP A 236 33.07 -2.49 -18.76
C ASP A 236 32.96 -3.87 -18.10
N VAL A 237 31.82 -4.19 -17.54
CA VAL A 237 31.57 -5.49 -16.89
C VAL A 237 31.17 -6.53 -17.93
N PRO A 238 31.72 -7.78 -17.90
CA PRO A 238 31.27 -8.86 -18.76
C PRO A 238 29.76 -9.10 -18.64
N ARG A 239 29.07 -9.28 -19.78
CA ARG A 239 27.60 -9.33 -19.83
C ARG A 239 27.08 -10.59 -20.52
N PRO A 240 27.44 -11.78 -20.04
CA PRO A 240 26.90 -13.03 -20.63
C PRO A 240 25.41 -13.20 -20.34
N THR A 241 24.91 -12.59 -19.25
CA THR A 241 23.51 -12.70 -18.78
C THR A 241 23.03 -11.37 -18.19
N PHE A 242 21.71 -11.20 -18.25
CA PHE A 242 20.98 -10.04 -17.69
C PHE A 242 19.65 -10.54 -17.11
#